data_a9c0bd83b18c1e4707621612b36bd0dd
#
_entry.id   a9c0bd83b18c1e4707621612b36bd0dd
#
_cell.length_a   1.000
_cell.length_b   1.000
_cell.length_c   1.000
_cell.angle_alpha   90.00
_cell.angle_beta   90.00
_cell.angle_gamma   90.00
#
_symmetry.space_group_name_H-M   'P 1'
#
loop_
_entity.id
_entity.type
_entity.pdbx_description
1 polymer ?
#
loop_
_entity_poly.entity_id
_entity_poly.type
_entity_poly.pdbx_seq_one_letter_code
_entity_poly.pdbx_strand_id
1 'polypeptide(L)'
;KIKSQNIILDPGIGFGKTIDHNFELIAKLKEFGKLGYPILIGPSRKSFIGATLNLPPDKRIEGTAAAIAVSIFNGANIVRVHDVLQMKRVAIIVDNIKAMS
;
A
#
# COMPACT_ATOMS: atom_id res chain seq x y z
N LYS A 1 2.55 -24.98 -14.63
CA LYS A 1 3.38 -23.81 -14.83
C LYS A 1 2.51 -22.54 -14.88
N ILE A 2 2.81 -21.56 -14.05
CA ILE A 2 2.02 -20.32 -13.97
C ILE A 2 2.47 -19.36 -15.08
N LYS A 3 1.47 -18.88 -15.84
CA LYS A 3 1.75 -17.85 -16.86
C LYS A 3 1.99 -16.50 -16.19
N SER A 4 2.88 -15.69 -16.75
CA SER A 4 3.22 -14.37 -16.18
C SER A 4 2.01 -13.45 -16.01
N GLN A 5 1.02 -13.55 -16.90
CA GLN A 5 -0.22 -12.75 -16.81
C GLN A 5 -1.09 -13.10 -15.60
N ASN A 6 -0.80 -14.24 -14.94
CA ASN A 6 -1.53 -14.68 -13.76
C ASN A 6 -0.76 -14.45 -12.46
N ILE A 7 0.31 -13.67 -12.51
CA ILE A 7 1.16 -13.40 -11.35
C ILE A 7 0.87 -11.98 -10.83
N ILE A 8 0.64 -11.89 -9.51
CA ILE A 8 0.52 -10.62 -8.78
C ILE A 8 1.56 -10.65 -7.67
N LEU A 9 2.35 -9.60 -7.55
CA LEU A 9 3.37 -9.49 -6.51
C LEU A 9 2.77 -8.89 -5.25
N ASP A 10 3.04 -9.52 -4.11
CA ASP A 10 2.71 -8.99 -2.78
C ASP A 10 3.99 -8.93 -1.96
N PRO A 11 4.55 -7.72 -1.71
CA PRO A 11 5.79 -7.60 -0.96
C PRO A 11 5.66 -7.95 0.53
N GLY A 12 4.45 -8.24 1.02
CA GLY A 12 4.25 -8.70 2.39
C GLY A 12 4.38 -7.62 3.44
N ILE A 13 3.84 -6.44 3.20
CA ILE A 13 3.84 -5.36 4.18
C ILE A 13 3.28 -5.85 5.53
N GLY A 14 3.99 -5.59 6.62
CA GLY A 14 3.58 -5.99 7.97
C GLY A 14 3.99 -7.40 8.40
N PHE A 15 4.44 -8.26 7.49
CA PHE A 15 4.81 -9.64 7.81
C PHE A 15 6.29 -9.75 8.16
N GLY A 16 6.59 -10.00 9.45
CA GLY A 16 7.95 -10.20 9.92
C GLY A 16 8.89 -9.01 9.73
N LYS A 17 8.35 -7.82 9.47
CA LYS A 17 9.13 -6.62 9.20
C LYS A 17 9.11 -5.67 10.38
N THR A 18 10.21 -4.93 10.56
CA THR A 18 10.25 -3.82 11.52
C THR A 18 9.40 -2.65 11.01
N ILE A 19 9.15 -1.67 11.88
CA ILE A 19 8.43 -0.45 11.49
C ILE A 19 9.15 0.24 10.35
N ASP A 20 10.45 0.43 10.46
CA ASP A 20 11.25 1.10 9.42
C ASP A 20 11.26 0.33 8.10
N HIS A 21 11.33 -1.01 8.16
CA HIS A 21 11.28 -1.84 6.94
C HIS A 21 9.95 -1.68 6.21
N ASN A 22 8.84 -1.54 6.93
CA ASN A 22 7.54 -1.31 6.32
C ASN A 22 7.47 0.04 5.59
N PHE A 23 7.98 1.11 6.23
CA PHE A 23 8.05 2.42 5.59
C PHE A 23 8.97 2.41 4.38
N GLU A 24 10.12 1.77 4.50
CA GLU A 24 11.09 1.66 3.39
C GLU A 24 10.49 0.90 2.20
N LEU A 25 9.75 -0.17 2.46
CA LEU A 25 9.10 -0.95 1.41
C LEU A 25 8.12 -0.09 0.61
N ILE A 26 7.29 0.69 1.28
CA ILE A 26 6.36 1.59 0.61
C ILE A 26 7.10 2.69 -0.16
N ALA A 27 8.12 3.28 0.45
CA ALA A 27 8.91 4.34 -0.17
C ALA A 27 9.59 3.87 -1.46
N LYS A 28 10.04 2.60 -1.49
CA LYS A 28 10.79 2.01 -2.61
C LYS A 28 9.95 1.06 -3.46
N LEU A 29 8.63 1.14 -3.36
CA LEU A 29 7.72 0.22 -4.05
C LEU A 29 7.91 0.24 -5.57
N LYS A 30 8.33 1.35 -6.15
CA LYS A 30 8.59 1.48 -7.58
C LYS A 30 9.60 0.45 -8.11
N GLU A 31 10.52 -0.02 -7.27
CA GLU A 31 11.51 -1.01 -7.66
C GLU A 31 10.85 -2.35 -7.99
N PHE A 32 9.74 -2.70 -7.32
CA PHE A 32 8.98 -3.90 -7.65
C PHE A 32 8.28 -3.79 -9.01
N GLY A 33 7.90 -2.56 -9.39
CA GLY A 33 7.28 -2.30 -10.69
C GLY A 33 8.17 -2.66 -11.87
N LYS A 34 9.49 -2.66 -11.68
CA LYS A 34 10.45 -3.04 -12.71
C LYS A 34 10.35 -4.50 -13.10
N LEU A 35 9.75 -5.34 -12.27
CA LEU A 35 9.53 -6.75 -12.56
C LEU A 35 8.37 -6.97 -13.55
N GLY A 36 7.55 -5.95 -13.81
CA GLY A 36 6.49 -6.00 -14.82
C GLY A 36 5.19 -6.67 -14.38
N TYR A 37 5.04 -6.98 -13.10
CA TYR A 37 3.83 -7.60 -12.57
C TYR A 37 2.99 -6.59 -11.77
N PRO A 38 1.65 -6.75 -11.73
CA PRO A 38 0.83 -5.96 -10.83
C PRO A 38 1.26 -6.14 -9.38
N ILE A 39 1.16 -5.09 -8.60
CA ILE A 39 1.55 -5.09 -7.18
C ILE A 39 0.31 -4.93 -6.32
N LEU A 40 0.13 -5.85 -5.37
CA LEU A 40 -0.90 -5.77 -4.33
C LEU A 40 -0.24 -5.34 -3.02
N ILE A 41 -0.84 -4.38 -2.32
CA ILE A 41 -0.37 -3.94 -1.02
C ILE A 41 -1.53 -3.86 -0.03
N GLY A 42 -1.30 -4.28 1.21
CA GLY A 42 -2.32 -4.30 2.24
C GLY A 42 -1.84 -3.70 3.56
N PRO A 43 -1.61 -2.36 3.64
CA PRO A 43 -1.13 -1.73 4.86
C PRO A 43 -2.24 -1.38 5.84
N SER A 44 -3.52 -1.61 5.48
CA SER A 44 -4.68 -1.15 6.23
C SER A 44 -4.65 -1.58 7.70
N ARG A 45 -4.68 -0.62 8.59
CA ARG A 45 -4.72 -0.76 10.05
C ARG A 45 -3.55 -1.58 10.63
N LYS A 46 -2.48 -1.77 9.88
CA LYS A 46 -1.34 -2.59 10.31
C LYS A 46 -0.61 -1.98 11.50
N SER A 47 0.08 -2.83 12.26
CA SER A 47 0.70 -2.43 13.52
C SER A 47 1.79 -1.36 13.36
N PHE A 48 2.47 -1.31 12.22
CA PHE A 48 3.48 -0.27 11.99
C PHE A 48 2.86 1.14 11.98
N ILE A 49 1.62 1.26 11.47
CA ILE A 49 0.86 2.51 11.51
C ILE A 49 0.48 2.85 12.95
N GLY A 50 -0.07 1.86 13.65
CA GLY A 50 -0.50 2.04 15.03
C GLY A 50 0.63 2.36 15.99
N ALA A 51 1.78 1.72 15.82
CA ALA A 51 2.95 1.99 16.64
C ALA A 51 3.48 3.41 16.43
N THR A 52 3.48 3.88 15.18
CA THR A 52 3.97 5.22 14.84
C THR A 52 3.05 6.31 15.36
N LEU A 53 1.73 6.12 15.22
CA LEU A 53 0.74 7.11 15.65
C LEU A 53 0.30 6.94 17.11
N ASN A 54 0.63 5.80 17.73
CA ASN A 54 0.17 5.42 19.06
C ASN A 54 -1.36 5.37 19.13
N LEU A 55 -1.98 4.68 18.17
CA LEU A 55 -3.43 4.56 18.06
C LEU A 55 -3.89 3.10 17.91
N PRO A 56 -5.07 2.75 18.47
CA PRO A 56 -5.64 1.42 18.30
C PRO A 56 -6.11 1.17 16.86
N PRO A 57 -6.36 -0.11 16.48
CA PRO A 57 -6.69 -0.47 15.08
C PRO A 57 -7.83 0.30 14.45
N ASP A 58 -8.87 0.62 15.19
CA ASP A 58 -10.06 1.33 14.70
C ASP A 58 -9.86 2.84 14.53
N LYS A 59 -8.70 3.36 14.91
CA LYS A 59 -8.37 4.80 14.83
C LYS A 59 -7.15 5.07 13.95
N ARG A 60 -6.87 4.19 13.00
CA ARG A 60 -5.70 4.27 12.12
C ARG A 60 -6.05 4.71 10.69
N ILE A 61 -7.23 5.30 10.49
CA ILE A 61 -7.70 5.60 9.13
C ILE A 61 -6.81 6.62 8.40
N GLU A 62 -6.35 7.65 9.09
CA GLU A 62 -5.47 8.65 8.48
C GLU A 62 -4.12 8.05 8.08
N GLY A 63 -3.54 7.22 8.96
CA GLY A 63 -2.29 6.51 8.66
C GLY A 63 -2.47 5.53 7.52
N THR A 64 -3.58 4.79 7.49
CA THR A 64 -3.93 3.90 6.40
C THR A 64 -4.05 4.69 5.10
N ALA A 65 -4.77 5.82 5.11
CA ALA A 65 -4.95 6.66 3.93
C ALA A 65 -3.61 7.16 3.38
N ALA A 66 -2.71 7.61 4.25
CA ALA A 66 -1.38 8.05 3.84
C ALA A 66 -0.57 6.91 3.21
N ALA A 67 -0.55 5.74 3.85
CA ALA A 67 0.17 4.57 3.34
C ALA A 67 -0.39 4.10 2.00
N ILE A 68 -1.71 4.08 1.84
CA ILE A 68 -2.39 3.72 0.59
C ILE A 68 -2.07 4.73 -0.51
N ALA A 69 -2.16 6.03 -0.20
CA ALA A 69 -1.90 7.08 -1.18
C ALA A 69 -0.48 6.99 -1.75
N VAL A 70 0.52 6.86 -0.88
CA VAL A 70 1.91 6.74 -1.31
C VAL A 70 2.15 5.44 -2.06
N SER A 71 1.54 4.33 -1.59
CA SER A 71 1.66 3.02 -2.25
C SER A 71 1.12 3.08 -3.69
N ILE A 72 -0.06 3.67 -3.90
CA ILE A 72 -0.64 3.82 -5.24
C ILE A 72 0.25 4.70 -6.10
N PHE A 73 0.71 5.83 -5.57
CA PHE A 73 1.59 6.74 -6.30
C PHE A 73 2.89 6.04 -6.72
N ASN A 74 3.39 5.15 -5.88
CA ASN A 74 4.62 4.40 -6.13
C ASN A 74 4.41 3.10 -6.92
N GLY A 75 3.21 2.84 -7.42
CA GLY A 75 3.00 1.76 -8.38
C GLY A 75 2.11 0.61 -7.93
N ALA A 76 1.50 0.67 -6.74
CA ALA A 76 0.53 -0.35 -6.34
C ALA A 76 -0.68 -0.32 -7.27
N ASN A 77 -1.10 -1.49 -7.73
CA ASN A 77 -2.24 -1.65 -8.64
C ASN A 77 -3.49 -2.11 -7.89
N ILE A 78 -3.29 -2.86 -6.80
CA ILE A 78 -4.37 -3.42 -6.00
C ILE A 78 -4.07 -3.12 -4.55
N VAL A 79 -5.07 -2.62 -3.82
CA VAL A 79 -4.94 -2.37 -2.39
C VAL A 79 -6.02 -3.16 -1.64
N ARG A 80 -5.61 -3.79 -0.54
CA ARG A 80 -6.52 -4.52 0.34
C ARG A 80 -6.75 -3.66 1.58
N VAL A 81 -8.01 -3.32 1.84
CA VAL A 81 -8.38 -2.35 2.87
C VAL A 81 -9.60 -2.80 3.66
N HIS A 82 -9.75 -2.25 4.88
CA HIS A 82 -10.94 -2.41 5.71
C HIS A 82 -11.98 -1.32 5.40
N ASP A 83 -11.52 -0.07 5.25
CA ASP A 83 -12.37 1.11 5.07
C ASP A 83 -12.56 1.38 3.57
N VAL A 84 -13.32 0.49 2.90
CA VAL A 84 -13.39 0.46 1.43
C VAL A 84 -13.86 1.78 0.83
N LEU A 85 -14.93 2.37 1.37
CA LEU A 85 -15.48 3.62 0.82
C LEU A 85 -14.47 4.75 0.90
N GLN A 86 -13.85 4.93 2.07
CA GLN A 86 -12.88 6.00 2.31
C GLN A 86 -11.63 5.81 1.44
N MET A 87 -11.13 4.57 1.37
CA MET A 87 -9.91 4.28 0.60
C MET A 87 -10.15 4.35 -0.90
N LYS A 88 -11.34 4.04 -1.38
CA LYS A 88 -11.71 4.26 -2.77
C LYS A 88 -11.62 5.75 -3.15
N ARG A 89 -12.07 6.62 -2.26
CA ARG A 89 -11.98 8.08 -2.47
C ARG A 89 -10.52 8.54 -2.50
N VAL A 90 -9.69 8.00 -1.61
CA VAL A 90 -8.25 8.26 -1.61
C VAL A 90 -7.63 7.83 -2.95
N ALA A 91 -7.94 6.62 -3.41
CA ALA A 91 -7.41 6.08 -4.65
C ALA A 91 -7.78 6.94 -5.86
N ILE A 92 -9.01 7.42 -5.93
CA ILE A 92 -9.47 8.28 -7.03
C ILE A 92 -8.64 9.56 -7.11
N ILE A 93 -8.40 10.21 -5.97
CA ILE A 93 -7.60 11.44 -5.92
C ILE A 93 -6.15 11.16 -6.32
N VAL A 94 -5.56 10.10 -5.78
CA VAL A 94 -4.17 9.74 -6.10
C VAL A 94 -4.01 9.41 -7.60
N ASP A 95 -4.96 8.67 -8.18
CA ASP A 95 -4.92 8.31 -9.59
C ASP A 95 -4.96 9.56 -10.47
N ASN A 96 -5.76 10.55 -10.11
CA ASN A 96 -5.82 11.81 -10.85
C ASN A 96 -4.51 12.60 -10.75
N ILE A 97 -3.89 12.62 -9.58
CA ILE A 97 -2.58 13.26 -9.38
C ILE A 97 -1.53 12.53 -10.22
N LYS A 98 -1.52 11.22 -10.17
CA LYS A 98 -0.54 10.40 -10.88
C LYS A 98 -0.64 10.57 -12.40
N ALA A 99 -1.86 10.76 -12.91
CA ALA A 99 -2.09 10.99 -14.33
C ALA A 99 -1.42 12.27 -14.85
N MET A 100 -1.13 13.23 -13.96
CA MET A 100 -0.49 14.50 -14.32
C MET A 100 1.04 14.45 -14.23
N SER A 101 1.57 13.37 -13.66
CA SER A 101 3.03 13.29 -13.43
C SER A 101 3.81 12.71 -14.63
#